data_bfa4bcb79742bcc62a4f345b8a4f30bf
#
_entry.id   bfa4bcb79742bcc62a4f345b8a4f30bf
#
_cell.length_a   1.000
_cell.length_b   1.000
_cell.length_c   1.000
_cell.angle_alpha   90.00
_cell.angle_beta   90.00
_cell.angle_gamma   90.00
#
_symmetry.space_group_name_H-M   'P 1'
#
loop_
_entity.id
_entity.type
_entity.pdbx_description
1 polymer ?
#
loop_
_entity_poly.entity_id
_entity_poly.type
_entity_poly.pdbx_seq_one_letter_code
_entity_poly.pdbx_strand_id
1 'polypeptide(L)'
;AFFPQQGGTDYELSPTLQPLARHRQDFTVFSNLDHGLSGGHACVPTFLNGIRPDMASGFPEGNISVDQKAAEFVGAATRYSSLTLKVKENNQTSFTRTGVQVPSIDVTRMYRKLFLEDSPESKKQERLRQNRHSSILDAVRDRAGEVHGKLSRQDQRKFAEYLDSVRSLEKKIRQQRPWLDQPKPKTEMKEPRPARQTADEMKIMMELMPLAIETDSTRVMTLATGFAYGDFG
;
A
#
# COMPACT_ATOMS: atom_id res chain seq x y z
N ALA A 1 28.34 9.00 -2.87
CA ALA A 1 27.39 9.00 -1.74
C ALA A 1 26.03 9.48 -2.23
N PHE A 2 24.94 8.96 -1.66
CA PHE A 2 23.57 9.37 -2.01
C PHE A 2 23.23 10.74 -1.42
N PHE A 3 23.57 10.93 -0.16
CA PHE A 3 23.23 12.17 0.55
C PHE A 3 24.15 13.35 0.17
N PRO A 4 23.60 14.56 0.02
CA PRO A 4 24.37 15.80 -0.05
C PRO A 4 25.25 15.98 1.20
N GLN A 5 26.40 16.66 1.03
CA GLN A 5 27.33 16.92 2.13
C GLN A 5 26.87 18.08 3.02
N GLN A 6 26.04 18.95 2.47
CA GLN A 6 25.52 20.14 3.17
C GLN A 6 24.01 20.05 3.28
N GLY A 7 23.47 20.50 4.41
CA GLY A 7 22.03 20.66 4.61
C GLY A 7 21.54 22.06 4.20
N GLY A 8 20.22 22.24 4.24
CA GLY A 8 19.56 23.51 3.91
C GLY A 8 19.03 23.53 2.47
N THR A 9 18.65 24.69 1.98
CA THR A 9 18.07 24.87 0.64
C THR A 9 19.10 24.91 -0.48
N ASP A 10 20.33 25.29 -0.18
CA ASP A 10 21.39 25.58 -1.16
C ASP A 10 22.41 24.43 -1.29
N TYR A 11 22.04 23.22 -0.88
CA TYR A 11 22.92 22.06 -0.98
C TYR A 11 23.29 21.72 -2.43
N GLU A 12 24.48 21.22 -2.64
CA GLU A 12 24.88 20.66 -3.91
C GLU A 12 24.34 19.22 -4.07
N LEU A 13 23.79 18.95 -5.25
CA LEU A 13 23.30 17.60 -5.54
C LEU A 13 24.46 16.61 -5.59
N SER A 14 24.33 15.51 -4.85
CA SER A 14 25.27 14.39 -4.97
C SER A 14 25.24 13.80 -6.39
N PRO A 15 26.29 13.10 -6.84
CA PRO A 15 26.30 12.46 -8.16
C PRO A 15 25.08 11.55 -8.41
N THR A 16 24.57 10.88 -7.38
CA THR A 16 23.39 10.03 -7.47
C THR A 16 22.10 10.82 -7.69
N LEU A 17 22.05 12.07 -7.20
CA LEU A 17 20.87 12.95 -7.33
C LEU A 17 20.93 13.87 -8.56
N GLN A 18 22.07 13.96 -9.25
CA GLN A 18 22.25 14.79 -10.44
C GLN A 18 21.21 14.56 -11.54
N PRO A 19 20.76 13.31 -11.84
CA PRO A 19 19.68 13.08 -12.81
C PRO A 19 18.37 13.79 -12.45
N LEU A 20 18.16 14.13 -11.19
CA LEU A 20 16.98 14.82 -10.67
C LEU A 20 17.15 16.35 -10.60
N ALA A 21 18.25 16.92 -11.14
CA ALA A 21 18.56 18.35 -10.99
C ALA A 21 17.42 19.28 -11.43
N ARG A 22 16.70 18.94 -12.50
CA ARG A 22 15.54 19.70 -13.00
C ARG A 22 14.36 19.74 -12.01
N HIS A 23 14.31 18.77 -11.09
CA HIS A 23 13.28 18.62 -10.07
C HIS A 23 13.74 19.02 -8.67
N ARG A 24 14.86 19.72 -8.56
CA ARG A 24 15.46 20.04 -7.26
C ARG A 24 14.49 20.72 -6.29
N GLN A 25 13.55 21.50 -6.80
CA GLN A 25 12.56 22.20 -5.98
C GLN A 25 11.34 21.33 -5.62
N ASP A 26 11.20 20.15 -6.26
CA ASP A 26 10.05 19.27 -6.12
C ASP A 26 10.26 18.16 -5.09
N PHE A 27 11.45 18.04 -4.50
CA PHE A 27 11.75 17.01 -3.51
C PHE A 27 12.61 17.51 -2.36
N THR A 28 12.52 16.80 -1.23
CA THR A 28 13.36 17.02 -0.05
C THR A 28 14.14 15.76 0.28
N VAL A 29 15.43 15.90 0.53
CA VAL A 29 16.29 14.80 0.99
C VAL A 29 16.42 14.86 2.50
N PHE A 30 15.97 13.82 3.18
CA PHE A 30 16.15 13.67 4.63
C PHE A 30 17.34 12.77 4.90
N SER A 31 18.19 13.17 5.84
CA SER A 31 19.32 12.38 6.34
C SER A 31 19.29 12.32 7.87
N ASN A 32 20.09 11.43 8.44
CA ASN A 32 20.20 11.24 9.90
C ASN A 32 18.87 10.85 10.58
N LEU A 33 17.93 10.25 9.85
CA LEU A 33 16.74 9.65 10.44
C LEU A 33 17.06 8.22 10.88
N ASP A 34 16.73 7.91 12.13
CA ASP A 34 16.92 6.57 12.72
C ASP A 34 15.67 6.18 13.53
N HIS A 35 15.29 4.93 13.43
CA HIS A 35 14.19 4.31 14.20
C HIS A 35 14.70 3.47 15.38
N GLY A 36 16.00 3.48 15.66
CA GLY A 36 16.63 2.78 16.77
C GLY A 36 16.61 1.24 16.68
N LEU A 37 16.45 0.68 15.47
CA LEU A 37 16.54 -0.77 15.22
C LEU A 37 17.87 -1.10 14.56
N SER A 38 18.49 -2.19 15.02
CA SER A 38 19.67 -2.77 14.38
C SER A 38 19.25 -3.90 13.44
N GLY A 39 19.93 -4.01 12.28
CA GLY A 39 19.74 -5.05 11.29
C GLY A 39 18.69 -4.71 10.21
N GLY A 40 19.12 -4.75 8.93
CA GLY A 40 18.35 -4.27 7.79
C GLY A 40 16.99 -4.95 7.61
N HIS A 41 16.89 -6.25 7.81
CA HIS A 41 15.63 -6.98 7.62
C HIS A 41 14.56 -6.66 8.68
N ALA A 42 14.97 -6.39 9.92
CA ALA A 42 14.06 -6.03 11.00
C ALA A 42 13.44 -4.63 10.81
N CYS A 43 14.07 -3.76 10.02
CA CYS A 43 13.65 -2.40 9.80
C CYS A 43 12.54 -2.26 8.74
N VAL A 44 12.44 -3.20 7.79
CA VAL A 44 11.50 -3.11 6.67
C VAL A 44 10.05 -2.96 7.12
N PRO A 45 9.51 -3.74 8.07
CA PRO A 45 8.14 -3.59 8.53
C PRO A 45 7.86 -2.25 9.20
N THR A 46 8.89 -1.60 9.78
CA THR A 46 8.75 -0.34 10.53
C THR A 46 8.94 0.90 9.66
N PHE A 47 9.41 0.73 8.44
CA PHE A 47 9.77 1.85 7.58
C PHE A 47 8.59 2.81 7.30
N LEU A 48 7.40 2.26 7.09
CA LEU A 48 6.22 3.05 6.77
C LEU A 48 5.26 3.30 7.95
N ASN A 49 5.44 2.64 9.09
CA ASN A 49 4.59 2.88 10.26
C ASN A 49 5.33 3.50 11.46
N GLY A 50 6.66 3.48 11.45
CA GLY A 50 7.48 4.05 12.52
C GLY A 50 7.41 3.30 13.85
N ILE A 51 6.74 2.14 13.92
CA ILE A 51 6.53 1.39 15.15
C ILE A 51 7.46 0.19 15.19
N ARG A 52 8.24 0.09 16.25
CA ARG A 52 9.10 -1.07 16.48
C ARG A 52 8.26 -2.33 16.73
N PRO A 53 8.64 -3.51 16.21
CA PRO A 53 7.87 -4.74 16.36
C PRO A 53 7.64 -5.15 17.82
N ASP A 54 8.61 -4.87 18.71
CA ASP A 54 8.51 -5.11 20.15
C ASP A 54 7.50 -4.20 20.86
N MET A 55 7.17 -3.05 20.26
CA MET A 55 6.21 -2.09 20.80
C MET A 55 4.83 -2.19 20.12
N ALA A 56 4.69 -2.95 19.05
CA ALA A 56 3.49 -2.98 18.20
C ALA A 56 2.21 -3.35 18.96
N SER A 57 2.29 -4.20 19.98
CA SER A 57 1.15 -4.58 20.81
C SER A 57 0.61 -3.44 21.68
N GLY A 58 1.45 -2.44 21.98
CA GLY A 58 1.04 -1.24 22.72
C GLY A 58 0.37 -0.16 21.87
N PHE A 59 0.44 -0.29 20.54
CA PHE A 59 -0.09 0.69 19.58
C PHE A 59 -0.96 0.02 18.50
N PRO A 60 -2.08 -0.62 18.86
CA PRO A 60 -2.88 -1.38 17.90
C PRO A 60 -3.39 -0.53 16.72
N GLU A 61 -3.71 0.74 16.94
CA GLU A 61 -4.07 1.67 15.86
C GLU A 61 -2.85 2.25 15.11
N GLY A 62 -1.70 2.26 15.73
CA GLY A 62 -0.46 2.77 15.18
C GLY A 62 0.21 1.82 14.20
N ASN A 63 -0.23 0.56 14.11
CA ASN A 63 0.32 -0.42 13.17
C ASN A 63 0.04 -0.08 11.70
N ILE A 64 -0.89 0.83 11.43
CA ILE A 64 -1.18 1.26 10.07
C ILE A 64 0.03 1.96 9.44
N SER A 65 0.41 1.55 8.24
CA SER A 65 1.45 2.23 7.47
C SER A 65 0.94 3.53 6.86
N VAL A 66 1.84 4.48 6.61
CA VAL A 66 1.50 5.82 6.10
C VAL A 66 0.74 5.79 4.77
N ASP A 67 1.08 4.86 3.89
CA ASP A 67 0.38 4.66 2.62
C ASP A 67 -1.07 4.20 2.83
N GLN A 68 -1.31 3.27 3.75
CA GLN A 68 -2.67 2.83 4.08
C GLN A 68 -3.43 3.93 4.83
N LYS A 69 -2.74 4.72 5.65
CA LYS A 69 -3.34 5.89 6.29
C LYS A 69 -3.75 6.94 5.25
N ALA A 70 -2.89 7.27 4.29
CA ALA A 70 -3.23 8.17 3.19
C ALA A 70 -4.43 7.64 2.37
N ALA A 71 -4.47 6.33 2.11
CA ALA A 71 -5.56 5.70 1.36
C ALA A 71 -6.93 5.81 2.05
N GLU A 72 -6.99 5.97 3.38
CA GLU A 72 -8.24 6.23 4.10
C GLU A 72 -8.84 7.60 3.75
N PHE A 73 -8.01 8.58 3.40
CA PHE A 73 -8.44 9.94 3.07
C PHE A 73 -8.70 10.13 1.59
N VAL A 74 -7.77 9.68 0.73
CA VAL A 74 -7.82 9.97 -0.72
C VAL A 74 -8.28 8.79 -1.57
N GLY A 75 -8.25 7.57 -1.04
CA GLY A 75 -8.51 6.35 -1.81
C GLY A 75 -9.99 6.08 -2.12
N ALA A 76 -10.91 6.85 -1.52
CA ALA A 76 -12.35 6.66 -1.74
C ALA A 76 -12.80 7.08 -3.15
N ALA A 77 -12.08 8.02 -3.76
CA ALA A 77 -12.43 8.59 -5.06
C ALA A 77 -11.91 7.77 -6.24
N THR A 78 -11.07 6.76 -6.00
CA THR A 78 -10.38 5.99 -7.02
C THR A 78 -10.82 4.52 -7.05
N ARG A 79 -10.61 3.85 -8.18
CA ARG A 79 -10.92 2.41 -8.33
C ARG A 79 -10.18 1.55 -7.30
N TYR A 80 -8.93 1.89 -7.02
CA TYR A 80 -8.09 1.21 -6.02
C TYR A 80 -7.66 2.22 -4.97
N SER A 81 -8.08 2.03 -3.74
CA SER A 81 -7.73 2.94 -2.63
C SER A 81 -6.22 3.07 -2.44
N SER A 82 -5.48 1.99 -2.70
CA SER A 82 -4.03 1.94 -2.77
C SER A 82 -3.57 0.76 -3.61
N LEU A 83 -2.36 0.83 -4.14
CA LEU A 83 -1.66 -0.29 -4.76
C LEU A 83 -0.33 -0.51 -4.04
N THR A 84 -0.16 -1.69 -3.47
CA THR A 84 1.12 -2.15 -2.92
C THR A 84 1.79 -3.01 -3.97
N LEU A 85 2.94 -2.55 -4.43
CA LEU A 85 3.66 -3.07 -5.58
C LEU A 85 4.97 -3.72 -5.15
N LYS A 86 5.42 -4.70 -5.91
CA LYS A 86 6.72 -5.34 -5.69
C LYS A 86 7.46 -5.58 -6.99
N VAL A 87 8.78 -5.52 -6.89
CA VAL A 87 9.70 -6.05 -7.87
C VAL A 87 10.52 -7.13 -7.17
N LYS A 88 10.53 -8.35 -7.74
CA LYS A 88 11.14 -9.56 -7.15
C LYS A 88 10.50 -10.00 -5.85
N GLU A 89 11.12 -9.72 -4.71
CA GLU A 89 10.72 -10.24 -3.43
C GLU A 89 9.53 -9.49 -2.80
N ASN A 90 8.80 -10.20 -1.96
CA ASN A 90 7.68 -9.63 -1.22
C ASN A 90 8.18 -9.00 0.09
N ASN A 91 8.64 -7.76 0.02
CA ASN A 91 8.96 -7.00 1.23
C ASN A 91 7.68 -6.49 1.91
N GLN A 92 7.63 -6.70 3.22
CA GLN A 92 6.48 -6.34 4.04
C GLN A 92 6.59 -4.86 4.45
N THR A 93 5.99 -3.98 3.67
CA THR A 93 6.06 -2.53 3.94
C THR A 93 4.72 -1.92 4.31
N SER A 94 3.62 -2.45 3.79
CA SER A 94 2.27 -1.88 3.97
C SER A 94 1.43 -2.72 4.93
N PHE A 95 0.84 -2.07 5.92
CA PHE A 95 0.04 -2.71 6.97
C PHE A 95 -1.28 -1.98 7.21
N THR A 96 -2.33 -2.75 7.47
CA THR A 96 -3.62 -2.22 7.93
C THR A 96 -3.54 -1.74 9.39
N ARG A 97 -4.58 -1.07 9.89
CA ARG A 97 -4.68 -0.67 11.31
C ARG A 97 -4.50 -1.82 12.29
N THR A 98 -4.94 -2.99 11.94
CA THR A 98 -4.82 -4.21 12.76
C THR A 98 -3.47 -4.92 12.59
N GLY A 99 -2.51 -4.31 11.90
CA GLY A 99 -1.20 -4.90 11.66
C GLY A 99 -1.18 -6.03 10.62
N VAL A 100 -2.26 -6.21 9.88
CA VAL A 100 -2.30 -7.20 8.80
C VAL A 100 -1.58 -6.63 7.58
N GLN A 101 -0.64 -7.42 7.06
CA GLN A 101 0.11 -7.06 5.86
C GLN A 101 -0.80 -6.94 4.64
N VAL A 102 -0.63 -5.87 3.88
CA VAL A 102 -1.30 -5.68 2.59
C VAL A 102 -0.52 -6.43 1.51
N PRO A 103 -1.15 -7.36 0.79
CA PRO A 103 -0.48 -8.12 -0.26
C PRO A 103 0.04 -7.23 -1.38
N SER A 104 1.30 -7.41 -1.77
CA SER A 104 1.88 -6.73 -2.92
C SER A 104 1.64 -7.49 -4.22
N ILE A 105 1.55 -6.74 -5.32
CA ILE A 105 1.36 -7.28 -6.66
C ILE A 105 2.57 -6.96 -7.55
N ASP A 106 2.87 -7.88 -8.46
CA ASP A 106 3.91 -7.74 -9.47
C ASP A 106 3.44 -6.90 -10.67
N VAL A 107 4.35 -6.63 -11.58
CA VAL A 107 4.12 -5.83 -12.78
C VAL A 107 3.00 -6.38 -13.66
N THR A 108 2.95 -7.68 -13.86
CA THR A 108 1.93 -8.33 -14.70
C THR A 108 0.53 -8.21 -14.07
N ARG A 109 0.45 -8.47 -12.77
CA ARG A 109 -0.81 -8.30 -12.01
C ARG A 109 -1.26 -6.84 -11.95
N MET A 110 -0.31 -5.90 -11.83
CA MET A 110 -0.64 -4.47 -11.87
C MET A 110 -1.24 -4.09 -13.21
N TYR A 111 -0.61 -4.45 -14.33
CA TYR A 111 -1.12 -4.20 -15.66
C TYR A 111 -2.53 -4.75 -15.86
N ARG A 112 -2.73 -6.04 -15.56
CA ARG A 112 -4.05 -6.69 -15.68
C ARG A 112 -5.11 -6.01 -14.82
N LYS A 113 -4.75 -5.64 -13.59
CA LYS A 113 -5.65 -4.97 -12.67
C LYS A 113 -6.08 -3.61 -13.21
N LEU A 114 -5.18 -2.85 -13.80
CA LEU A 114 -5.44 -1.50 -14.30
C LEU A 114 -6.20 -1.49 -15.64
N PHE A 115 -5.81 -2.34 -16.60
CA PHE A 115 -6.16 -2.16 -18.00
C PHE A 115 -6.95 -3.32 -18.63
N LEU A 116 -6.86 -4.53 -18.08
CA LEU A 116 -7.64 -5.64 -18.63
C LEU A 116 -9.02 -5.72 -17.99
N GLU A 117 -10.06 -5.72 -18.84
CA GLU A 117 -11.43 -5.89 -18.36
C GLU A 117 -11.61 -7.25 -17.69
N ASP A 118 -12.31 -7.23 -16.57
CA ASP A 118 -12.67 -8.45 -15.88
C ASP A 118 -13.80 -9.16 -16.66
N SER A 119 -13.70 -10.47 -16.78
CA SER A 119 -14.76 -11.26 -17.41
C SER A 119 -16.09 -11.12 -16.65
N PRO A 120 -17.24 -11.30 -17.31
CA PRO A 120 -18.54 -11.30 -16.64
C PRO A 120 -18.60 -12.24 -15.44
N GLU A 121 -17.97 -13.41 -15.57
CA GLU A 121 -17.91 -14.41 -14.51
C GLU A 121 -17.04 -13.92 -13.34
N SER A 122 -15.89 -13.31 -13.61
CA SER A 122 -15.04 -12.71 -12.57
C SER A 122 -15.77 -11.59 -11.82
N LYS A 123 -16.49 -10.73 -12.54
CA LYS A 123 -17.33 -9.67 -11.93
C LYS A 123 -18.41 -10.25 -11.04
N LYS A 124 -19.07 -11.33 -11.49
CA LYS A 124 -20.09 -12.05 -10.72
C LYS A 124 -19.52 -12.67 -9.44
N GLN A 125 -18.38 -13.35 -9.54
CA GLN A 125 -17.69 -13.93 -8.39
C GLN A 125 -17.26 -12.87 -7.38
N GLU A 126 -16.74 -11.74 -7.85
CA GLU A 126 -16.36 -10.63 -6.97
C GLU A 126 -17.58 -10.03 -6.25
N ARG A 127 -18.72 -9.86 -6.92
CA ARG A 127 -19.97 -9.41 -6.29
C ARG A 127 -20.45 -10.39 -5.21
N LEU A 128 -20.39 -11.69 -5.49
CA LEU A 128 -20.75 -12.73 -4.51
C LEU A 128 -19.82 -12.67 -3.29
N ARG A 129 -18.51 -12.48 -3.51
CA ARG A 129 -17.53 -12.34 -2.46
C ARG A 129 -17.81 -11.10 -1.60
N GLN A 130 -18.08 -9.97 -2.22
CA GLN A 130 -18.40 -8.72 -1.51
C GLN A 130 -19.69 -8.84 -0.70
N ASN A 131 -20.73 -9.49 -1.26
CA ASN A 131 -21.98 -9.72 -0.54
C ASN A 131 -21.77 -10.63 0.68
N ARG A 132 -20.97 -11.69 0.53
CA ARG A 132 -20.63 -12.60 1.65
C ARG A 132 -19.86 -11.86 2.75
N HIS A 133 -18.88 -11.04 2.38
CA HIS A 133 -18.13 -10.24 3.35
C HIS A 133 -19.03 -9.26 4.08
N SER A 134 -19.91 -8.52 3.38
CA SER A 134 -20.88 -7.62 4.01
C SER A 134 -21.78 -8.39 5.00
N SER A 135 -22.31 -9.55 4.63
CA SER A 135 -23.15 -10.37 5.51
C SER A 135 -22.41 -10.85 6.77
N ILE A 136 -21.12 -11.22 6.64
CA ILE A 136 -20.30 -11.61 7.81
C ILE A 136 -20.09 -10.39 8.74
N LEU A 137 -19.78 -9.23 8.16
CA LEU A 137 -19.55 -8.00 8.92
C LEU A 137 -20.82 -7.53 9.64
N ASP A 138 -21.99 -7.63 9.00
CA ASP A 138 -23.28 -7.37 9.61
C ASP A 138 -23.53 -8.29 10.82
N ALA A 139 -23.30 -9.60 10.65
CA ALA A 139 -23.45 -10.58 11.74
C ALA A 139 -22.48 -10.32 12.93
N VAL A 140 -21.25 -9.89 12.63
CA VAL A 140 -20.27 -9.49 13.66
C VAL A 140 -20.77 -8.26 14.41
N ARG A 141 -21.27 -7.26 13.69
CA ARG A 141 -21.80 -6.02 14.31
C ARG A 141 -22.99 -6.29 15.21
N ASP A 142 -23.93 -7.13 14.77
CA ASP A 142 -25.14 -7.43 15.54
C ASP A 142 -24.82 -8.13 16.87
N ARG A 143 -23.81 -9.02 16.89
CA ARG A 143 -23.33 -9.67 18.11
C ARG A 143 -22.41 -8.78 18.97
N ALA A 144 -21.83 -7.75 18.38
CA ALA A 144 -20.88 -6.89 19.07
C ALA A 144 -21.51 -6.17 20.27
N GLY A 145 -22.75 -5.73 20.16
CA GLY A 145 -23.50 -5.08 21.26
C GLY A 145 -23.66 -5.98 22.48
N GLU A 146 -23.95 -7.26 22.26
CA GLU A 146 -24.11 -8.24 23.35
C GLU A 146 -22.80 -8.55 24.08
N VAL A 147 -21.69 -8.57 23.34
CA VAL A 147 -20.35 -8.86 23.88
C VAL A 147 -19.81 -7.65 24.62
N HIS A 148 -19.97 -6.44 24.07
CA HIS A 148 -19.42 -5.21 24.65
C HIS A 148 -19.84 -4.99 26.11
N GLY A 149 -21.11 -5.24 26.45
CA GLY A 149 -21.61 -5.10 27.79
C GLY A 149 -21.05 -6.07 28.84
N LYS A 150 -20.39 -7.16 28.38
CA LYS A 150 -19.81 -8.21 29.25
C LYS A 150 -18.29 -8.06 29.43
N LEU A 151 -17.68 -7.11 28.76
CA LEU A 151 -16.24 -6.91 28.77
C LEU A 151 -15.79 -5.97 29.90
N SER A 152 -14.54 -6.12 30.36
CA SER A 152 -13.89 -5.14 31.22
C SER A 152 -13.69 -3.81 30.46
N ARG A 153 -13.51 -2.69 31.21
CA ARG A 153 -13.27 -1.38 30.57
C ARG A 153 -12.04 -1.36 29.64
N GLN A 154 -11.03 -2.15 29.94
CA GLN A 154 -9.84 -2.28 29.09
C GLN A 154 -10.16 -3.04 27.81
N ASP A 155 -10.90 -4.14 27.92
CA ASP A 155 -11.29 -4.96 26.77
C ASP A 155 -12.34 -4.26 25.91
N GLN A 156 -13.22 -3.44 26.49
CA GLN A 156 -14.16 -2.60 25.74
C GLN A 156 -13.44 -1.65 24.77
N ARG A 157 -12.30 -1.06 25.19
CA ARG A 157 -11.49 -0.22 24.30
C ARG A 157 -10.93 -1.01 23.14
N LYS A 158 -10.28 -2.14 23.39
CA LYS A 158 -9.76 -3.03 22.33
C LYS A 158 -10.85 -3.52 21.38
N PHE A 159 -12.02 -3.81 21.94
CA PHE A 159 -13.16 -4.24 21.17
C PHE A 159 -13.74 -3.12 20.29
N ALA A 160 -13.77 -1.88 20.78
CA ALA A 160 -14.15 -0.72 19.98
C ALA A 160 -13.19 -0.50 18.80
N GLU A 161 -11.87 -0.61 19.02
CA GLU A 161 -10.85 -0.57 17.95
C GLU A 161 -11.07 -1.67 16.89
N TYR A 162 -11.41 -2.88 17.33
CA TYR A 162 -11.78 -3.97 16.41
C TYR A 162 -13.01 -3.61 15.58
N LEU A 163 -14.07 -3.08 16.19
CA LEU A 163 -15.28 -2.66 15.48
C LEU A 163 -15.03 -1.52 14.48
N ASP A 164 -14.14 -0.60 14.80
CA ASP A 164 -13.75 0.47 13.88
C ASP A 164 -12.97 -0.09 12.68
N SER A 165 -12.17 -1.13 12.88
CA SER A 165 -11.52 -1.86 11.78
C SER A 165 -12.55 -2.56 10.89
N VAL A 166 -13.57 -3.17 11.47
CA VAL A 166 -14.70 -3.79 10.74
C VAL A 166 -15.43 -2.74 9.91
N ARG A 167 -15.78 -1.59 10.49
CA ARG A 167 -16.42 -0.46 9.78
C ARG A 167 -15.57 0.08 8.63
N SER A 168 -14.26 0.17 8.84
CA SER A 168 -13.33 0.59 7.78
C SER A 168 -13.32 -0.38 6.60
N LEU A 169 -13.39 -1.68 6.87
CA LEU A 169 -13.48 -2.71 5.83
C LEU A 169 -14.81 -2.65 5.08
N GLU A 170 -15.93 -2.49 5.78
CA GLU A 170 -17.25 -2.30 5.15
C GLU A 170 -17.24 -1.09 4.21
N LYS A 171 -16.70 0.03 4.68
CA LYS A 171 -16.59 1.25 3.88
C LYS A 171 -15.78 1.00 2.61
N LYS A 172 -14.64 0.31 2.70
CA LYS A 172 -13.80 -0.05 1.53
C LYS A 172 -14.58 -0.93 0.54
N ILE A 173 -15.28 -1.96 1.00
CA ILE A 173 -16.09 -2.85 0.14
C ILE A 173 -17.17 -2.03 -0.57
N ARG A 174 -17.90 -1.18 0.15
CA ARG A 174 -18.96 -0.34 -0.41
C ARG A 174 -18.43 0.65 -1.45
N GLN A 175 -17.27 1.24 -1.22
CA GLN A 175 -16.62 2.17 -2.14
C GLN A 175 -16.11 1.49 -3.42
N GLN A 176 -15.68 0.23 -3.35
CA GLN A 176 -15.19 -0.52 -4.51
C GLN A 176 -16.31 -1.08 -5.39
N ARG A 177 -17.52 -1.25 -4.86
CA ARG A 177 -18.64 -1.88 -5.56
C ARG A 177 -19.03 -1.19 -6.89
N PRO A 178 -19.17 0.15 -6.95
CA PRO A 178 -19.51 0.83 -8.20
C PRO A 178 -18.48 0.64 -9.31
N TRP A 179 -17.21 0.42 -8.95
CA TRP A 179 -16.13 0.26 -9.91
C TRP A 179 -16.16 -1.06 -10.69
N LEU A 180 -16.92 -2.05 -10.22
CA LEU A 180 -17.11 -3.32 -10.94
C LEU A 180 -17.84 -3.12 -12.28
N ASP A 181 -18.69 -2.10 -12.36
CA ASP A 181 -19.50 -1.81 -13.54
C ASP A 181 -18.88 -0.74 -14.44
N GLN A 182 -17.87 -0.03 -13.97
CA GLN A 182 -17.17 0.96 -14.75
C GLN A 182 -16.09 0.31 -15.62
N PRO A 183 -15.95 0.71 -16.90
CA PRO A 183 -14.87 0.22 -17.74
C PRO A 183 -13.50 0.64 -17.17
N LYS A 184 -12.50 -0.19 -17.40
CA LYS A 184 -11.11 0.15 -17.08
C LYS A 184 -10.54 1.11 -18.11
N PRO A 185 -9.56 1.95 -17.73
CA PRO A 185 -8.87 2.81 -18.68
C PRO A 185 -8.18 1.99 -19.77
N LYS A 186 -8.04 2.59 -20.94
CA LYS A 186 -7.28 1.98 -22.05
C LYS A 186 -5.85 2.49 -22.06
N THR A 187 -4.94 1.68 -22.53
CA THR A 187 -3.53 2.04 -22.73
C THR A 187 -3.02 1.44 -24.03
N GLU A 188 -2.05 2.09 -24.65
CA GLU A 188 -1.31 1.55 -25.80
C GLU A 188 -0.18 0.60 -25.37
N MET A 189 0.16 0.62 -24.08
CA MET A 189 1.16 -0.29 -23.51
C MET A 189 0.68 -1.73 -23.65
N LYS A 190 1.55 -2.59 -24.15
CA LYS A 190 1.26 -4.03 -24.22
C LYS A 190 1.43 -4.68 -22.86
N GLU A 191 0.70 -5.76 -22.61
CA GLU A 191 0.83 -6.54 -21.38
C GLU A 191 2.30 -6.97 -21.20
N PRO A 192 2.94 -6.56 -20.10
CA PRO A 192 4.33 -6.87 -19.86
C PRO A 192 4.49 -8.36 -19.52
N ARG A 193 5.55 -8.95 -20.04
CA ARG A 193 6.00 -10.28 -19.62
C ARG A 193 6.90 -10.14 -18.39
N PRO A 194 6.91 -11.14 -17.49
CA PRO A 194 7.86 -11.16 -16.40
C PRO A 194 9.29 -11.01 -16.92
N ALA A 195 10.00 -10.02 -16.42
CA ALA A 195 11.38 -9.80 -16.81
C ALA A 195 12.31 -10.77 -16.04
N ARG A 196 13.40 -11.18 -16.70
CA ARG A 196 14.41 -12.02 -16.05
C ARG A 196 15.27 -11.22 -15.08
N GLN A 197 15.60 -10.01 -15.44
CA GLN A 197 16.42 -9.10 -14.63
C GLN A 197 15.56 -8.16 -13.82
N THR A 198 15.96 -7.90 -12.59
CA THR A 198 15.28 -7.00 -11.66
C THR A 198 15.21 -5.56 -12.20
N ALA A 199 16.28 -5.11 -12.86
CA ALA A 199 16.34 -3.77 -13.45
C ALA A 199 15.30 -3.57 -14.57
N ASP A 200 15.04 -4.60 -15.38
CA ASP A 200 14.04 -4.52 -16.44
C ASP A 200 12.61 -4.53 -15.87
N GLU A 201 12.36 -5.36 -14.87
CA GLU A 201 11.07 -5.38 -14.17
C GLU A 201 10.80 -4.03 -13.49
N MET A 202 11.84 -3.42 -12.91
CA MET A 202 11.77 -2.08 -12.33
C MET A 202 11.40 -1.02 -13.35
N LYS A 203 12.03 -1.03 -14.55
CA LYS A 203 11.71 -0.09 -15.62
C LYS A 203 10.24 -0.17 -16.01
N ILE A 204 9.73 -1.39 -16.25
CA ILE A 204 8.33 -1.61 -16.59
C ILE A 204 7.41 -1.12 -15.46
N MET A 205 7.76 -1.37 -14.20
CA MET A 205 7.00 -0.88 -13.06
C MET A 205 6.96 0.65 -13.02
N MET A 206 8.10 1.31 -13.26
CA MET A 206 8.20 2.78 -13.33
C MET A 206 7.43 3.39 -14.51
N GLU A 207 7.19 2.65 -15.59
CA GLU A 207 6.31 3.07 -16.69
C GLU A 207 4.82 2.90 -16.34
N LEU A 208 4.46 1.86 -15.58
CA LEU A 208 3.08 1.60 -15.18
C LEU A 208 2.57 2.53 -14.05
N MET A 209 3.44 2.93 -13.14
CA MET A 209 3.04 3.77 -12.00
C MET A 209 2.48 5.14 -12.44
N PRO A 210 3.12 5.90 -13.35
CA PRO A 210 2.54 7.14 -13.88
C PRO A 210 1.18 6.91 -14.53
N LEU A 211 1.02 5.87 -15.33
CA LEU A 211 -0.26 5.56 -15.98
C LEU A 211 -1.39 5.32 -14.97
N ALA A 212 -1.08 4.71 -13.82
CA ALA A 212 -2.07 4.51 -12.76
C ALA A 212 -2.51 5.83 -12.11
N ILE A 213 -1.61 6.82 -12.00
CA ILE A 213 -1.92 8.16 -11.50
C ILE A 213 -2.66 8.98 -12.56
N GLU A 214 -2.18 9.01 -13.79
CA GLU A 214 -2.78 9.75 -14.92
C GLU A 214 -4.22 9.34 -15.20
N THR A 215 -4.52 8.05 -15.05
CA THR A 215 -5.88 7.50 -15.19
C THR A 215 -6.73 7.63 -13.93
N ASP A 216 -6.23 8.26 -12.88
CA ASP A 216 -6.84 8.33 -11.53
C ASP A 216 -7.33 6.97 -11.01
N SER A 217 -6.65 5.89 -11.44
CA SER A 217 -6.97 4.54 -10.98
C SER A 217 -6.61 4.32 -9.52
N THR A 218 -5.59 5.00 -9.04
CA THR A 218 -5.20 5.13 -7.63
C THR A 218 -4.43 6.42 -7.40
N ARG A 219 -4.41 6.91 -6.16
CA ARG A 219 -3.62 8.08 -5.73
C ARG A 219 -2.56 7.71 -4.71
N VAL A 220 -2.50 6.43 -4.33
CA VAL A 220 -1.55 5.93 -3.32
C VAL A 220 -0.91 4.66 -3.85
N MET A 221 0.40 4.68 -3.99
CA MET A 221 1.20 3.53 -4.38
C MET A 221 2.40 3.37 -3.47
N THR A 222 2.70 2.13 -3.11
CA THR A 222 3.91 1.75 -2.39
C THR A 222 4.64 0.72 -3.22
N LEU A 223 5.89 0.97 -3.55
CA LEU A 223 6.75 0.04 -4.27
C LEU A 223 7.83 -0.50 -3.34
N ALA A 224 7.83 -1.80 -3.15
CA ALA A 224 8.91 -2.53 -2.49
C ALA A 224 9.81 -3.18 -3.54
N THR A 225 11.10 -2.93 -3.43
CA THR A 225 12.12 -3.50 -4.32
C THR A 225 12.99 -4.46 -3.54
N GLY A 226 12.92 -5.74 -3.88
CA GLY A 226 13.80 -6.76 -3.34
C GLY A 226 15.08 -6.82 -4.17
N PHE A 227 16.09 -6.06 -3.78
CA PHE A 227 17.40 -6.16 -4.42
C PHE A 227 18.29 -7.10 -3.59
N ALA A 228 18.63 -8.25 -4.16
CA ALA A 228 19.72 -9.05 -3.64
C ALA A 228 21.06 -8.46 -4.10
N TYR A 229 22.11 -8.63 -3.31
CA TYR A 229 23.48 -8.31 -3.71
C TYR A 229 23.80 -9.04 -5.03
N GLY A 230 24.09 -8.31 -6.10
CA GLY A 230 24.41 -8.87 -7.41
C GLY A 230 23.37 -8.66 -8.51
N ASP A 231 22.20 -8.10 -8.20
CA ASP A 231 21.15 -7.83 -9.21
C ASP A 231 21.46 -6.65 -10.15
N PHE A 232 22.60 -5.99 -9.94
CA PHE A 232 23.10 -4.85 -10.75
C PHE A 232 24.44 -5.15 -11.44
N GLY A 233 24.72 -6.42 -11.71
CA GLY A 233 25.91 -6.82 -12.45
C GLY A 233 25.85 -6.50 -13.94
#